data_eb9239cc4f5a39bef33187d0e75bf4cc
#
_entry.id   eb9239cc4f5a39bef33187d0e75bf4cc
#
_cell.length_a   1.000
_cell.length_b   1.000
_cell.length_c   1.000
_cell.angle_alpha   90.00
_cell.angle_beta   90.00
_cell.angle_gamma   90.00
#
_symmetry.space_group_name_H-M   'P 1'
#
loop_
_entity.id
_entity.type
_entity.pdbx_description
1 polymer ?
#
loop_
_entity_poly.entity_id
_entity_poly.type
_entity_poly.pdbx_seq_one_letter_code
_entity_poly.pdbx_strand_id
1 'polypeptide(L)'
;MSTQILKAKSGVITPEMEIVAKSERINAQWLCNEIAMGRVVIPKNINHKFTPRAVGNGLSIKVNANIGTSEKHCNLSEELDKMKIAIKYGADAIMDLSTGGNLRAILQQIISESPVMVGTVPIYSVATRILAEGKKISELNPEELFDEIEVQAQMGVDFMTLHCGVTRSSLSSLDNDPRVCGIVSRGGALLKRWMTDNNKENPLYEQYDRVLEICKKYDVTISLGDGLRPGAGADATDRGQIAELLILGELVDRARKYGVQVMVEGPGHMPLDQIEMNMKKEEELCHGAP
;
A
#
# COMPACT_ATOMS: atom_id res chain seq x y z
N MET A 1 12.88 -5.07 16.78
CA MET A 1 11.61 -5.76 17.10
C MET A 1 11.39 -6.92 16.15
N SER A 2 10.65 -7.95 16.56
CA SER A 2 10.32 -9.09 15.67
C SER A 2 8.93 -8.85 15.09
N THR A 3 8.81 -8.76 13.76
CA THR A 3 7.56 -8.57 13.02
C THR A 3 6.73 -9.85 12.99
N GLN A 4 5.45 -9.76 12.57
CA GLN A 4 4.58 -10.94 12.41
C GLN A 4 5.21 -11.99 11.52
N ILE A 5 5.76 -11.60 10.35
CA ILE A 5 6.41 -12.55 9.44
C ILE A 5 7.68 -13.18 10.03
N LEU A 6 8.48 -12.46 10.82
CA LEU A 6 9.67 -13.02 11.46
C LEU A 6 9.31 -14.02 12.57
N LYS A 7 8.28 -13.72 13.36
CA LYS A 7 7.73 -14.64 14.35
C LYS A 7 7.20 -15.92 13.69
N ALA A 8 6.43 -15.75 12.60
CA ALA A 8 5.93 -16.87 11.81
C ALA A 8 7.05 -17.75 11.25
N LYS A 9 8.10 -17.14 10.67
CA LYS A 9 9.30 -17.87 10.18
C LYS A 9 10.04 -18.64 11.29
N SER A 10 9.91 -18.21 12.53
CA SER A 10 10.45 -18.91 13.71
C SER A 10 9.48 -19.95 14.28
N GLY A 11 8.31 -20.18 13.64
CA GLY A 11 7.29 -21.10 14.10
C GLY A 11 6.48 -20.60 15.31
N VAL A 12 6.57 -19.30 15.63
CA VAL A 12 5.88 -18.70 16.78
C VAL A 12 4.51 -18.21 16.35
N ILE A 13 3.46 -18.81 16.90
CA ILE A 13 2.08 -18.32 16.74
C ILE A 13 1.89 -17.14 17.69
N THR A 14 1.51 -15.99 17.14
CA THR A 14 1.27 -14.76 17.91
C THR A 14 -0.17 -14.67 18.38
N PRO A 15 -0.49 -13.83 19.39
CA PRO A 15 -1.87 -13.58 19.78
C PRO A 15 -2.74 -13.05 18.60
N GLU A 16 -2.16 -12.25 17.72
CA GLU A 16 -2.82 -11.76 16.50
C GLU A 16 -3.20 -12.93 15.57
N MET A 17 -2.31 -13.90 15.38
CA MET A 17 -2.58 -15.10 14.56
C MET A 17 -3.68 -15.95 15.18
N GLU A 18 -3.72 -16.11 16.50
CA GLU A 18 -4.77 -16.85 17.19
C GLU A 18 -6.15 -16.18 17.02
N ILE A 19 -6.21 -14.85 17.15
CA ILE A 19 -7.44 -14.07 16.96
C ILE A 19 -7.94 -14.22 15.52
N VAL A 20 -7.05 -14.04 14.53
CA VAL A 20 -7.38 -14.20 13.11
C VAL A 20 -7.83 -15.62 12.80
N ALA A 21 -7.09 -16.64 13.26
CA ALA A 21 -7.44 -18.04 13.02
C ALA A 21 -8.82 -18.38 13.57
N LYS A 22 -9.18 -17.87 14.76
CA LYS A 22 -10.51 -18.05 15.34
C LYS A 22 -11.60 -17.35 14.52
N SER A 23 -11.37 -16.12 14.06
CA SER A 23 -12.35 -15.35 13.27
C SER A 23 -12.57 -15.94 11.88
N GLU A 24 -11.52 -16.42 11.22
CA GLU A 24 -11.56 -17.06 9.91
C GLU A 24 -11.93 -18.58 9.98
N ARG A 25 -12.04 -19.16 11.19
CA ARG A 25 -12.33 -20.58 11.42
C ARG A 25 -11.31 -21.52 10.77
N ILE A 26 -10.04 -21.17 10.88
CA ILE A 26 -8.91 -21.93 10.32
C ILE A 26 -7.93 -22.35 11.41
N ASN A 27 -7.01 -23.24 11.08
CA ASN A 27 -5.97 -23.69 12.00
C ASN A 27 -4.88 -22.61 12.16
N ALA A 28 -4.52 -22.25 13.40
CA ALA A 28 -3.52 -21.23 13.69
C ALA A 28 -2.11 -21.61 13.19
N GLN A 29 -1.74 -22.89 13.21
CA GLN A 29 -0.47 -23.35 12.66
C GLN A 29 -0.42 -23.22 11.14
N TRP A 30 -1.53 -23.53 10.45
CA TRP A 30 -1.65 -23.30 9.02
C TRP A 30 -1.48 -21.81 8.69
N LEU A 31 -2.18 -20.93 9.42
CA LEU A 31 -2.06 -19.47 9.25
C LEU A 31 -0.62 -19.00 9.48
N CYS A 32 0.04 -19.47 10.52
CA CYS A 32 1.44 -19.17 10.80
C CYS A 32 2.34 -19.56 9.60
N ASN A 33 2.12 -20.74 9.01
CA ASN A 33 2.88 -21.19 7.86
C ASN A 33 2.62 -20.31 6.61
N GLU A 34 1.37 -19.90 6.36
CA GLU A 34 1.04 -18.99 5.25
C GLU A 34 1.70 -17.60 5.41
N ILE A 35 1.72 -17.07 6.64
CA ILE A 35 2.42 -15.81 6.95
C ILE A 35 3.93 -15.98 6.79
N ALA A 36 4.51 -17.08 7.25
CA ALA A 36 5.94 -17.37 7.08
C ALA A 36 6.37 -17.40 5.60
N MET A 37 5.50 -17.94 4.73
CA MET A 37 5.67 -17.95 3.27
C MET A 37 5.33 -16.62 2.60
N GLY A 38 4.72 -15.67 3.34
CA GLY A 38 4.31 -14.37 2.82
C GLY A 38 3.07 -14.42 1.92
N ARG A 39 2.25 -15.48 2.01
CA ARG A 39 0.97 -15.61 1.27
C ARG A 39 -0.23 -15.08 2.05
N VAL A 40 -0.03 -14.75 3.31
CA VAL A 40 -0.98 -14.05 4.18
C VAL A 40 -0.24 -12.97 4.95
N VAL A 41 -0.89 -11.84 5.15
CA VAL A 41 -0.40 -10.72 5.98
C VAL A 41 -1.42 -10.37 7.05
N ILE A 42 -0.94 -9.89 8.20
CA ILE A 42 -1.74 -9.27 9.25
C ILE A 42 -1.29 -7.81 9.35
N PRO A 43 -1.93 -6.86 8.63
CA PRO A 43 -1.57 -5.46 8.73
C PRO A 43 -1.97 -4.93 10.11
N LYS A 44 -0.98 -4.83 10.99
CA LYS A 44 -1.20 -4.38 12.37
C LYS A 44 0.05 -3.73 12.93
N ASN A 45 0.03 -2.41 12.94
CA ASN A 45 1.07 -1.61 13.55
C ASN A 45 1.10 -1.80 15.07
N ILE A 46 2.29 -1.82 15.65
CA ILE A 46 2.50 -1.96 17.09
C ILE A 46 1.86 -0.84 17.92
N ASN A 47 1.65 0.34 17.33
CA ASN A 47 1.08 1.53 17.97
C ASN A 47 -0.44 1.65 17.80
N HIS A 48 -1.09 0.78 17.00
CA HIS A 48 -2.54 0.81 16.78
C HIS A 48 -3.23 -0.34 17.51
N LYS A 49 -4.32 -0.02 18.23
CA LYS A 49 -5.08 -1.00 19.02
C LYS A 49 -6.43 -1.28 18.39
N PHE A 50 -6.58 -2.42 17.75
CA PHE A 50 -7.84 -2.93 17.20
C PHE A 50 -7.79 -4.45 17.12
N THR A 51 -8.92 -5.09 16.78
CA THR A 51 -8.98 -6.54 16.55
C THR A 51 -8.35 -6.89 15.21
N PRO A 52 -7.22 -7.64 15.17
CA PRO A 52 -6.49 -7.90 13.94
C PRO A 52 -7.33 -8.67 12.92
N ARG A 53 -7.11 -8.37 11.66
CA ARG A 53 -7.61 -9.11 10.50
C ARG A 53 -6.45 -9.44 9.59
N ALA A 54 -6.60 -10.46 8.77
CA ALA A 54 -5.56 -10.86 7.82
C ALA A 54 -6.10 -10.81 6.38
N VAL A 55 -5.18 -10.63 5.44
CA VAL A 55 -5.45 -10.62 3.99
C VAL A 55 -4.59 -11.69 3.34
N GLY A 56 -5.14 -12.47 2.42
CA GLY A 56 -4.38 -13.42 1.60
C GLY A 56 -5.02 -14.78 1.43
N ASN A 57 -4.17 -15.73 1.07
CA ASN A 57 -4.58 -17.06 0.63
C ASN A 57 -5.49 -17.79 1.63
N GLY A 58 -6.59 -18.35 1.12
CA GLY A 58 -7.50 -19.19 1.90
C GLY A 58 -8.37 -18.44 2.94
N LEU A 59 -8.29 -17.12 3.02
CA LEU A 59 -9.08 -16.29 3.90
C LEU A 59 -10.32 -15.70 3.21
N SER A 60 -11.26 -15.20 4.01
CA SER A 60 -12.38 -14.42 3.47
C SER A 60 -11.87 -13.12 2.82
N ILE A 61 -12.56 -12.66 1.78
CA ILE A 61 -12.23 -11.39 1.11
C ILE A 61 -12.44 -10.23 2.07
N LYS A 62 -11.47 -9.31 2.12
CA LYS A 62 -11.52 -8.10 2.94
C LYS A 62 -11.91 -6.89 2.08
N VAL A 63 -12.73 -6.03 2.65
CA VAL A 63 -13.19 -4.79 2.01
C VAL A 63 -12.40 -3.61 2.59
N ASN A 64 -11.65 -2.92 1.72
CA ASN A 64 -11.02 -1.65 2.04
C ASN A 64 -11.90 -0.49 1.56
N ALA A 65 -12.26 0.44 2.46
CA ALA A 65 -13.05 1.61 2.13
C ALA A 65 -12.18 2.88 2.17
N ASN A 66 -12.22 3.63 1.08
CA ASN A 66 -11.49 4.89 0.96
C ASN A 66 -12.32 6.05 1.53
N ILE A 67 -11.66 6.88 2.35
CA ILE A 67 -12.18 8.17 2.84
C ILE A 67 -11.12 9.25 2.59
N GLY A 68 -11.42 10.50 2.85
CA GLY A 68 -10.43 11.57 2.79
C GLY A 68 -11.01 12.92 2.41
N THR A 69 -10.40 13.95 2.98
CA THR A 69 -10.68 15.35 2.70
C THR A 69 -10.08 15.80 1.37
N SER A 70 -10.57 16.89 0.84
CA SER A 70 -10.00 17.59 -0.33
C SER A 70 -9.81 19.08 -0.02
N GLU A 71 -9.08 19.79 -0.88
CA GLU A 71 -8.87 21.25 -0.72
C GLU A 71 -10.19 22.03 -0.66
N LYS A 72 -11.19 21.59 -1.41
CA LYS A 72 -12.50 22.26 -1.50
C LYS A 72 -13.50 21.78 -0.45
N HIS A 73 -13.25 20.63 0.17
CA HIS A 73 -14.12 20.05 1.18
C HIS A 73 -13.29 19.35 2.24
N CYS A 74 -13.11 20.02 3.37
CA CYS A 74 -12.32 19.55 4.49
C CYS A 74 -13.14 19.62 5.78
N ASN A 75 -13.74 18.49 6.18
CA ASN A 75 -14.52 18.37 7.40
C ASN A 75 -14.21 17.04 8.10
N LEU A 76 -13.45 17.10 9.18
CA LEU A 76 -13.06 15.92 9.96
C LEU A 76 -14.26 15.13 10.49
N SER A 77 -15.32 15.80 10.96
CA SER A 77 -16.50 15.10 11.47
C SER A 77 -17.17 14.24 10.40
N GLU A 78 -17.25 14.75 9.17
CA GLU A 78 -17.80 13.98 8.04
C GLU A 78 -16.91 12.79 7.66
N GLU A 79 -15.58 12.94 7.75
CA GLU A 79 -14.66 11.82 7.48
C GLU A 79 -14.83 10.71 8.54
N LEU A 80 -14.98 11.08 9.81
CA LEU A 80 -15.27 10.12 10.88
C LEU A 80 -16.64 9.44 10.70
N ASP A 81 -17.64 10.16 10.25
CA ASP A 81 -18.96 9.60 9.96
C ASP A 81 -18.90 8.65 8.74
N LYS A 82 -18.15 9.00 7.68
CA LYS A 82 -17.88 8.10 6.56
C LYS A 82 -17.19 6.82 7.01
N MET A 83 -16.18 6.93 7.86
CA MET A 83 -15.49 5.78 8.47
C MET A 83 -16.48 4.89 9.23
N LYS A 84 -17.29 5.46 10.13
CA LYS A 84 -18.29 4.72 10.92
C LYS A 84 -19.32 4.00 10.03
N ILE A 85 -19.79 4.67 8.99
CA ILE A 85 -20.72 4.09 8.01
C ILE A 85 -20.05 2.94 7.24
N ALA A 86 -18.85 3.14 6.72
CA ALA A 86 -18.12 2.10 6.00
C ALA A 86 -17.95 0.84 6.86
N ILE A 87 -17.52 0.99 8.11
CA ILE A 87 -17.33 -0.11 9.06
C ILE A 87 -18.67 -0.79 9.40
N LYS A 88 -19.75 -0.02 9.63
CA LYS A 88 -21.08 -0.54 9.86
C LYS A 88 -21.56 -1.45 8.71
N TYR A 89 -21.19 -1.15 7.49
CA TYR A 89 -21.55 -1.93 6.30
C TYR A 89 -20.47 -2.94 5.86
N GLY A 90 -19.51 -3.23 6.73
CA GLY A 90 -18.62 -4.37 6.58
C GLY A 90 -17.22 -4.07 6.05
N ALA A 91 -16.78 -2.81 6.06
CA ALA A 91 -15.40 -2.51 5.74
C ALA A 91 -14.46 -3.16 6.78
N ASP A 92 -13.43 -3.82 6.28
CA ASP A 92 -12.37 -4.47 7.07
C ASP A 92 -11.16 -3.56 7.27
N ALA A 93 -11.01 -2.58 6.40
CA ALA A 93 -9.97 -1.56 6.41
C ALA A 93 -10.52 -0.20 6.01
N ILE A 94 -9.88 0.84 6.50
CA ILE A 94 -10.11 2.22 6.07
C ILE A 94 -8.81 2.75 5.47
N MET A 95 -8.90 3.39 4.30
CA MET A 95 -7.76 4.06 3.70
C MET A 95 -7.98 5.56 3.68
N ASP A 96 -7.15 6.30 4.42
CA ASP A 96 -7.17 7.77 4.42
C ASP A 96 -6.41 8.32 3.22
N LEU A 97 -7.15 8.91 2.29
CA LEU A 97 -6.64 9.56 1.08
C LEU A 97 -6.76 11.08 1.13
N SER A 98 -6.78 11.65 2.33
CA SER A 98 -6.93 13.08 2.55
C SER A 98 -5.86 13.91 1.82
N THR A 99 -6.31 15.01 1.19
CA THR A 99 -5.48 15.97 0.46
C THR A 99 -5.83 17.42 0.78
N GLY A 100 -6.53 17.67 1.89
CA GLY A 100 -6.90 19.02 2.33
C GLY A 100 -6.93 19.13 3.86
N GLY A 101 -6.60 20.30 4.38
CA GLY A 101 -6.58 20.59 5.81
C GLY A 101 -5.31 20.13 6.53
N ASN A 102 -5.41 19.95 7.84
CA ASN A 102 -4.31 19.45 8.66
C ASN A 102 -4.26 17.92 8.60
N LEU A 103 -3.57 17.38 7.59
CA LEU A 103 -3.54 15.96 7.26
C LEU A 103 -3.10 15.07 8.44
N ARG A 104 -2.10 15.52 9.23
CA ARG A 104 -1.62 14.75 10.38
C ARG A 104 -2.65 14.69 11.51
N ALA A 105 -3.34 15.79 11.78
CA ALA A 105 -4.41 15.81 12.79
C ALA A 105 -5.60 14.96 12.37
N ILE A 106 -5.98 14.98 11.09
CA ILE A 106 -7.03 14.15 10.50
C ILE A 106 -6.67 12.67 10.65
N LEU A 107 -5.49 12.26 10.17
CA LEU A 107 -5.01 10.89 10.26
C LEU A 107 -4.93 10.40 11.71
N GLN A 108 -4.41 11.23 12.63
CA GLN A 108 -4.33 10.86 14.05
C GLN A 108 -5.71 10.56 14.64
N GLN A 109 -6.71 11.37 14.29
CA GLN A 109 -8.08 11.16 14.77
C GLN A 109 -8.70 9.90 14.16
N ILE A 110 -8.50 9.65 12.86
CA ILE A 110 -8.96 8.43 12.18
C ILE A 110 -8.35 7.19 12.85
N ILE A 111 -7.03 7.16 13.08
CA ILE A 111 -6.37 6.02 13.74
C ILE A 111 -6.90 5.82 15.16
N SER A 112 -7.09 6.90 15.92
CA SER A 112 -7.54 6.81 17.31
C SER A 112 -8.97 6.29 17.48
N GLU A 113 -9.84 6.50 16.47
CA GLU A 113 -11.25 6.07 16.50
C GLU A 113 -11.51 4.79 15.68
N SER A 114 -10.56 4.36 14.85
CA SER A 114 -10.77 3.21 13.97
C SER A 114 -10.66 1.88 14.72
N PRO A 115 -11.71 1.02 14.72
CA PRO A 115 -11.65 -0.35 15.22
C PRO A 115 -11.16 -1.35 14.17
N VAL A 116 -10.67 -0.88 13.01
CA VAL A 116 -10.16 -1.69 11.91
C VAL A 116 -8.82 -1.13 11.43
N MET A 117 -8.09 -1.89 10.61
CA MET A 117 -6.80 -1.43 10.07
C MET A 117 -6.94 -0.15 9.24
N VAL A 118 -5.94 0.72 9.36
CA VAL A 118 -5.88 2.01 8.66
C VAL A 118 -4.69 2.02 7.70
N GLY A 119 -4.99 2.35 6.45
CA GLY A 119 -3.99 2.52 5.38
C GLY A 119 -3.85 3.97 4.92
N THR A 120 -2.71 4.28 4.31
CA THR A 120 -2.41 5.61 3.74
C THR A 120 -1.58 5.52 2.47
N VAL A 121 -1.43 6.67 1.79
CA VAL A 121 -0.50 6.87 0.66
C VAL A 121 0.41 8.05 1.00
N PRO A 122 1.57 7.84 1.65
CA PRO A 122 2.40 8.92 2.21
C PRO A 122 2.78 10.03 1.22
N ILE A 123 3.02 9.70 -0.05
CA ILE A 123 3.35 10.68 -1.07
C ILE A 123 2.24 11.74 -1.28
N TYR A 124 0.97 11.42 -0.95
CA TYR A 124 -0.12 12.40 -1.05
C TYR A 124 0.05 13.52 -0.03
N SER A 125 0.42 13.19 1.20
CA SER A 125 0.67 14.18 2.26
C SER A 125 1.82 15.11 1.89
N VAL A 126 2.92 14.54 1.38
CA VAL A 126 4.09 15.33 0.96
C VAL A 126 3.75 16.22 -0.24
N ALA A 127 3.11 15.67 -1.25
CA ALA A 127 2.73 16.43 -2.45
C ALA A 127 1.75 17.57 -2.09
N THR A 128 0.76 17.31 -1.25
CA THR A 128 -0.20 18.33 -0.79
C THR A 128 0.53 19.48 -0.08
N ARG A 129 1.47 19.18 0.81
CA ARG A 129 2.27 20.20 1.51
C ARG A 129 3.10 21.05 0.55
N ILE A 130 3.83 20.40 -0.35
CA ILE A 130 4.69 21.08 -1.34
C ILE A 130 3.87 22.02 -2.25
N LEU A 131 2.73 21.54 -2.74
CA LEU A 131 1.84 22.34 -3.59
C LEU A 131 1.21 23.51 -2.82
N ALA A 132 0.84 23.33 -1.55
CA ALA A 132 0.33 24.39 -0.70
C ALA A 132 1.38 25.48 -0.42
N GLU A 133 2.67 25.16 -0.45
CA GLU A 133 3.79 26.10 -0.37
C GLU A 133 4.06 26.83 -1.72
N GLY A 134 3.28 26.54 -2.77
CA GLY A 134 3.47 27.11 -4.10
C GLY A 134 4.65 26.52 -4.88
N LYS A 135 5.24 25.42 -4.41
CA LYS A 135 6.33 24.71 -5.04
C LYS A 135 5.84 23.71 -6.09
N LYS A 136 6.74 23.23 -6.95
CA LYS A 136 6.48 22.18 -7.94
C LYS A 136 6.81 20.81 -7.36
N ILE A 137 6.19 19.76 -7.88
CA ILE A 137 6.50 18.37 -7.49
C ILE A 137 7.98 18.02 -7.74
N SER A 138 8.61 18.60 -8.74
CA SER A 138 10.05 18.44 -9.01
C SER A 138 10.95 18.94 -7.87
N GLU A 139 10.45 19.80 -7.01
CA GLU A 139 11.18 20.34 -5.85
C GLU A 139 11.01 19.48 -4.58
N LEU A 140 10.27 18.37 -4.69
CA LEU A 140 10.15 17.39 -3.61
C LEU A 140 11.54 16.84 -3.24
N ASN A 141 11.90 17.01 -1.96
CA ASN A 141 13.09 16.36 -1.42
C ASN A 141 12.75 14.92 -1.01
N PRO A 142 13.44 13.89 -1.52
CA PRO A 142 13.22 12.50 -1.12
C PRO A 142 13.25 12.27 0.39
N GLU A 143 14.06 13.01 1.15
CA GLU A 143 14.10 12.90 2.61
C GLU A 143 12.73 13.19 3.25
N GLU A 144 12.00 14.19 2.75
CA GLU A 144 10.65 14.51 3.25
C GLU A 144 9.66 13.36 3.05
N LEU A 145 9.85 12.55 2.01
CA LEU A 145 9.01 11.38 1.76
C LEU A 145 9.32 10.25 2.77
N PHE A 146 10.59 9.99 3.05
CA PHE A 146 10.97 9.00 4.06
C PHE A 146 10.58 9.44 5.47
N ASP A 147 10.75 10.71 5.80
CA ASP A 147 10.30 11.29 7.07
C ASP A 147 8.78 11.14 7.24
N GLU A 148 7.99 11.39 6.18
CA GLU A 148 6.54 11.23 6.24
C GLU A 148 6.13 9.76 6.41
N ILE A 149 6.82 8.81 5.75
CA ILE A 149 6.60 7.37 5.95
C ILE A 149 6.87 7.01 7.42
N GLU A 150 7.96 7.47 8.01
CA GLU A 150 8.29 7.18 9.41
C GLU A 150 7.29 7.84 10.38
N VAL A 151 6.90 9.09 10.14
CA VAL A 151 5.90 9.78 10.96
C VAL A 151 4.57 9.03 10.95
N GLN A 152 4.07 8.63 9.78
CA GLN A 152 2.81 7.89 9.67
C GLN A 152 2.92 6.49 10.31
N ALA A 153 4.06 5.81 10.16
CA ALA A 153 4.32 4.56 10.85
C ALA A 153 4.31 4.72 12.37
N GLN A 154 4.93 5.78 12.89
CA GLN A 154 4.92 6.11 14.32
C GLN A 154 3.53 6.43 14.84
N MET A 155 2.68 7.09 14.03
CA MET A 155 1.29 7.42 14.38
C MET A 155 0.41 6.18 14.51
N GLY A 156 0.77 5.06 13.90
CA GLY A 156 0.04 3.80 14.00
C GLY A 156 -0.64 3.34 12.70
N VAL A 157 -0.23 3.86 11.54
CA VAL A 157 -0.71 3.37 10.24
C VAL A 157 -0.32 1.90 10.06
N ASP A 158 -1.28 1.05 9.71
CA ASP A 158 -1.12 -0.40 9.64
C ASP A 158 -0.55 -0.88 8.32
N PHE A 159 -0.90 -0.21 7.22
CA PHE A 159 -0.33 -0.47 5.91
C PHE A 159 -0.19 0.81 5.09
N MET A 160 0.78 0.84 4.19
CA MET A 160 1.03 2.00 3.34
C MET A 160 1.12 1.58 1.88
N THR A 161 0.37 2.26 1.01
CA THR A 161 0.54 2.09 -0.43
C THR A 161 1.72 2.92 -0.91
N LEU A 162 2.72 2.21 -1.43
CA LEU A 162 3.99 2.77 -1.89
C LEU A 162 4.23 2.35 -3.35
N HIS A 163 4.30 3.32 -4.27
CA HIS A 163 4.46 3.07 -5.71
C HIS A 163 5.94 2.83 -6.07
N CYS A 164 6.55 1.82 -5.43
CA CYS A 164 7.96 1.50 -5.63
C CYS A 164 8.26 0.89 -7.01
N GLY A 165 7.25 0.31 -7.69
CA GLY A 165 7.39 -0.33 -9.01
C GLY A 165 7.46 0.65 -10.18
N VAL A 166 7.12 1.94 -9.97
CA VAL A 166 7.28 2.99 -10.97
C VAL A 166 8.76 3.36 -11.06
N THR A 167 9.46 2.78 -12.02
CA THR A 167 10.91 2.96 -12.24
C THR A 167 11.18 3.53 -13.63
N ARG A 168 12.39 3.97 -13.89
CA ARG A 168 12.80 4.38 -15.24
C ARG A 168 12.63 3.22 -16.24
N SER A 169 12.90 2.00 -15.81
CA SER A 169 12.74 0.80 -16.62
C SER A 169 11.29 0.52 -16.95
N SER A 170 10.38 0.54 -15.95
CA SER A 170 8.95 0.31 -16.20
C SER A 170 8.33 1.43 -17.05
N LEU A 171 8.74 2.68 -16.85
CA LEU A 171 8.29 3.83 -17.65
C LEU A 171 8.75 3.75 -19.11
N SER A 172 9.99 3.31 -19.37
CA SER A 172 10.50 3.18 -20.74
C SER A 172 9.74 2.16 -21.58
N SER A 173 9.04 1.22 -20.95
CA SER A 173 8.16 0.26 -21.63
C SER A 173 6.97 0.93 -22.32
N LEU A 174 6.64 2.18 -21.94
CA LEU A 174 5.56 2.97 -22.53
C LEU A 174 6.03 3.91 -23.66
N ASP A 175 7.33 4.06 -23.90
CA ASP A 175 7.86 5.03 -24.87
C ASP A 175 7.45 4.68 -26.32
N ASN A 176 7.34 3.41 -26.65
CA ASN A 176 6.98 2.93 -27.98
C ASN A 176 5.51 2.48 -28.10
N ASP A 177 4.75 2.55 -27.01
CA ASP A 177 3.36 2.12 -26.93
C ASP A 177 2.58 3.11 -26.04
N PRO A 178 2.27 4.30 -26.58
CA PRO A 178 1.66 5.34 -25.78
C PRO A 178 0.23 4.98 -25.39
N ARG A 179 -0.08 5.13 -24.12
CA ARG A 179 -1.43 4.90 -23.55
C ARG A 179 -2.42 5.96 -23.95
N VAL A 180 -3.68 5.54 -24.11
CA VAL A 180 -4.83 6.45 -24.34
C VAL A 180 -5.01 7.44 -23.18
N CYS A 181 -4.95 6.94 -21.93
CA CYS A 181 -5.10 7.76 -20.73
C CYS A 181 -3.79 8.09 -20.00
N GLY A 182 -2.64 7.66 -20.53
CA GLY A 182 -1.35 7.86 -19.86
C GLY A 182 -1.26 7.16 -18.50
N ILE A 183 -0.73 7.84 -17.48
CA ILE A 183 -0.63 7.31 -16.11
C ILE A 183 -1.73 7.93 -15.25
N VAL A 184 -2.70 7.11 -14.86
CA VAL A 184 -3.90 7.54 -14.12
C VAL A 184 -3.74 7.42 -12.60
N SER A 185 -2.78 6.63 -12.13
CA SER A 185 -2.42 6.60 -10.72
C SER A 185 -1.88 7.95 -10.28
N ARG A 186 -2.47 8.55 -9.23
CA ARG A 186 -1.97 9.81 -8.69
C ARG A 186 -0.53 9.66 -8.20
N GLY A 187 -0.23 8.62 -7.41
CA GLY A 187 1.12 8.37 -6.91
C GLY A 187 2.12 8.09 -8.04
N GLY A 188 1.72 7.25 -9.01
CA GLY A 188 2.54 6.96 -10.19
C GLY A 188 2.84 8.21 -11.03
N ALA A 189 1.84 9.08 -11.25
CA ALA A 189 2.00 10.34 -11.99
C ALA A 189 2.92 11.33 -11.26
N LEU A 190 2.80 11.45 -9.94
CA LEU A 190 3.66 12.31 -9.13
C LEU A 190 5.13 11.85 -9.20
N LEU A 191 5.38 10.55 -9.02
CA LEU A 191 6.72 9.98 -9.12
C LEU A 191 7.30 10.11 -10.52
N LYS A 192 6.53 9.77 -11.57
CA LYS A 192 6.98 9.97 -12.96
C LYS A 192 7.39 11.43 -13.20
N ARG A 193 6.57 12.38 -12.75
CA ARG A 193 6.88 13.81 -12.92
C ARG A 193 8.18 14.19 -12.23
N TRP A 194 8.35 13.77 -10.97
CA TRP A 194 9.56 14.00 -10.20
C TRP A 194 10.80 13.38 -10.88
N MET A 195 10.70 12.11 -11.28
CA MET A 195 11.78 11.37 -11.95
C MET A 195 12.19 12.03 -13.27
N THR A 196 11.22 12.45 -14.07
CA THR A 196 11.47 13.10 -15.37
C THR A 196 12.14 14.45 -15.20
N ASP A 197 11.61 15.31 -14.34
CA ASP A 197 12.11 16.66 -14.14
C ASP A 197 13.52 16.68 -13.51
N ASN A 198 13.83 15.69 -12.66
CA ASN A 198 15.13 15.58 -11.99
C ASN A 198 16.12 14.64 -12.71
N ASN A 199 15.69 13.93 -13.74
CA ASN A 199 16.46 12.88 -14.42
C ASN A 199 17.05 11.83 -13.42
N LYS A 200 16.25 11.43 -12.41
CA LYS A 200 16.62 10.50 -11.35
C LYS A 200 15.68 9.29 -11.31
N GLU A 201 16.12 8.24 -10.65
CA GLU A 201 15.29 7.08 -10.36
C GLU A 201 14.29 7.39 -9.23
N ASN A 202 13.22 6.61 -9.15
CA ASN A 202 12.25 6.64 -8.05
C ASN A 202 12.96 6.43 -6.70
N PRO A 203 12.92 7.40 -5.78
CA PRO A 203 13.61 7.26 -4.50
C PRO A 203 13.09 6.10 -3.64
N LEU A 204 11.79 5.73 -3.77
CA LEU A 204 11.23 4.59 -3.05
C LEU A 204 11.77 3.25 -3.57
N TYR A 205 12.12 3.15 -4.85
CA TYR A 205 12.77 1.99 -5.43
C TYR A 205 14.27 1.98 -5.10
N GLU A 206 14.96 3.08 -5.36
CA GLU A 206 16.41 3.20 -5.17
C GLU A 206 16.84 2.97 -3.72
N GLN A 207 16.05 3.48 -2.78
CA GLN A 207 16.29 3.36 -1.34
C GLN A 207 15.25 2.44 -0.65
N TYR A 208 14.83 1.36 -1.32
CA TYR A 208 13.80 0.47 -0.78
C TYR A 208 14.17 -0.15 0.57
N ASP A 209 15.46 -0.42 0.82
CA ASP A 209 15.91 -0.95 2.10
C ASP A 209 15.62 0.01 3.26
N ARG A 210 15.68 1.32 3.03
CA ARG A 210 15.28 2.33 4.02
C ARG A 210 13.78 2.27 4.32
N VAL A 211 12.94 2.07 3.29
CA VAL A 211 11.50 1.81 3.49
C VAL A 211 11.29 0.58 4.36
N LEU A 212 12.02 -0.50 4.06
CA LEU A 212 11.95 -1.75 4.82
C LEU A 212 12.37 -1.57 6.28
N GLU A 213 13.40 -0.78 6.56
CA GLU A 213 13.84 -0.46 7.93
C GLU A 213 12.72 0.21 8.73
N ILE A 214 12.08 1.24 8.15
CA ILE A 214 10.97 1.95 8.80
C ILE A 214 9.80 0.98 9.04
N CYS A 215 9.35 0.25 8.02
CA CYS A 215 8.21 -0.66 8.13
C CYS A 215 8.47 -1.78 9.15
N LYS A 216 9.69 -2.33 9.20
CA LYS A 216 10.09 -3.34 10.19
C LYS A 216 10.05 -2.82 11.63
N LYS A 217 10.43 -1.56 11.85
CA LYS A 217 10.45 -0.94 13.17
C LYS A 217 9.07 -0.88 13.82
N TYR A 218 8.02 -0.66 13.03
CA TYR A 218 6.64 -0.47 13.49
C TYR A 218 5.70 -1.62 13.11
N ASP A 219 6.19 -2.67 12.44
CA ASP A 219 5.43 -3.78 11.86
C ASP A 219 4.33 -3.30 10.89
N VAL A 220 4.67 -2.30 10.07
CA VAL A 220 3.81 -1.80 8.99
C VAL A 220 3.87 -2.76 7.82
N THR A 221 2.71 -3.10 7.26
CA THR A 221 2.62 -3.87 6.01
C THR A 221 2.78 -2.93 4.81
N ILE A 222 3.66 -3.28 3.87
CA ILE A 222 3.76 -2.55 2.61
C ILE A 222 2.65 -3.04 1.67
N SER A 223 1.87 -2.11 1.10
CA SER A 223 1.03 -2.33 -0.06
C SER A 223 1.77 -1.78 -1.28
N LEU A 224 2.34 -2.66 -2.10
CA LEU A 224 3.03 -2.24 -3.32
C LEU A 224 2.01 -1.77 -4.34
N GLY A 225 2.00 -0.46 -4.60
CA GLY A 225 0.98 0.20 -5.41
C GLY A 225 1.17 -0.01 -6.90
N ASP A 226 0.07 -0.18 -7.64
CA ASP A 226 0.00 -0.29 -9.09
C ASP A 226 0.06 1.10 -9.77
N GLY A 227 1.21 1.74 -9.70
CA GLY A 227 1.44 3.09 -10.26
C GLY A 227 1.23 3.19 -11.76
N LEU A 228 1.37 2.08 -12.47
CA LEU A 228 1.15 1.97 -13.91
C LEU A 228 -0.13 1.20 -14.28
N ARG A 229 -1.13 1.14 -13.37
CA ARG A 229 -2.45 0.58 -13.73
C ARG A 229 -3.06 1.32 -14.93
N PRO A 230 -3.81 0.63 -15.82
CA PRO A 230 -4.41 1.25 -16.99
C PRO A 230 -5.56 2.20 -16.60
N GLY A 231 -5.85 3.19 -17.46
CA GLY A 231 -6.99 4.09 -17.33
C GLY A 231 -8.10 3.84 -18.35
N ALA A 232 -7.81 3.05 -19.38
CA ALA A 232 -8.73 2.68 -20.44
C ALA A 232 -8.59 1.20 -20.75
N GLY A 233 -9.65 0.56 -21.27
CA GLY A 233 -9.62 -0.84 -21.69
C GLY A 233 -8.54 -1.13 -22.75
N ALA A 234 -8.25 -0.14 -23.60
CA ALA A 234 -7.16 -0.26 -24.59
C ALA A 234 -5.75 -0.31 -23.98
N ASP A 235 -5.58 0.23 -22.78
CA ASP A 235 -4.31 0.27 -22.06
C ASP A 235 -4.14 -0.96 -21.13
N ALA A 236 -5.17 -1.80 -21.00
CA ALA A 236 -5.18 -2.91 -20.06
C ALA A 236 -4.17 -4.00 -20.47
N THR A 237 -3.42 -4.50 -19.49
CA THR A 237 -2.40 -5.56 -19.67
C THR A 237 -1.30 -5.15 -20.66
N ASP A 238 -1.01 -3.85 -20.72
CA ASP A 238 0.07 -3.35 -21.58
C ASP A 238 1.47 -3.65 -21.00
N ARG A 239 2.48 -3.30 -21.78
CA ARG A 239 3.89 -3.54 -21.42
C ARG A 239 4.30 -2.82 -20.13
N GLY A 240 3.77 -1.61 -19.89
CA GLY A 240 4.08 -0.82 -18.71
C GLY A 240 3.55 -1.48 -17.44
N GLN A 241 2.30 -1.95 -17.46
CA GLN A 241 1.70 -2.67 -16.34
C GLN A 241 2.48 -3.95 -16.01
N ILE A 242 2.82 -4.75 -17.04
CA ILE A 242 3.57 -6.00 -16.82
C ILE A 242 5.01 -5.71 -16.37
N ALA A 243 5.66 -4.67 -16.91
CA ALA A 243 7.00 -4.28 -16.47
C ALA A 243 7.02 -3.84 -15.01
N GLU A 244 5.99 -3.08 -14.56
CA GLU A 244 5.85 -2.76 -13.15
C GLU A 244 5.65 -4.01 -12.31
N LEU A 245 4.76 -4.93 -12.71
CA LEU A 245 4.46 -6.16 -11.96
C LEU A 245 5.71 -7.03 -11.75
N LEU A 246 6.60 -7.12 -12.73
CA LEU A 246 7.89 -7.82 -12.58
C LEU A 246 8.76 -7.19 -11.49
N ILE A 247 8.80 -5.86 -11.43
CA ILE A 247 9.54 -5.12 -10.39
C ILE A 247 8.88 -5.33 -9.03
N LEU A 248 7.54 -5.34 -8.96
CA LEU A 248 6.82 -5.61 -7.71
C LEU A 248 7.17 -7.00 -7.16
N GLY A 249 7.30 -8.01 -8.01
CA GLY A 249 7.77 -9.35 -7.62
C GLY A 249 9.17 -9.35 -6.99
N GLU A 250 10.11 -8.61 -7.58
CA GLU A 250 11.45 -8.42 -6.99
C GLU A 250 11.38 -7.77 -5.60
N LEU A 251 10.54 -6.73 -5.46
CA LEU A 251 10.37 -6.00 -4.19
C LEU A 251 9.69 -6.85 -3.12
N VAL A 252 8.74 -7.74 -3.51
CA VAL A 252 8.13 -8.73 -2.62
C VAL A 252 9.20 -9.62 -2.00
N ASP A 253 10.11 -10.16 -2.81
CA ASP A 253 11.19 -11.03 -2.32
C ASP A 253 12.14 -10.29 -1.37
N ARG A 254 12.49 -9.03 -1.69
CA ARG A 254 13.33 -8.20 -0.82
C ARG A 254 12.64 -7.94 0.52
N ALA A 255 11.35 -7.57 0.53
CA ALA A 255 10.60 -7.34 1.75
C ALA A 255 10.53 -8.60 2.64
N ARG A 256 10.20 -9.74 2.05
CA ARG A 256 10.15 -11.04 2.76
C ARG A 256 11.51 -11.43 3.37
N LYS A 257 12.61 -11.22 2.64
CA LYS A 257 13.98 -11.47 3.14
C LYS A 257 14.32 -10.56 4.32
N TYR A 258 13.90 -9.30 4.24
CA TYR A 258 14.14 -8.32 5.30
C TYR A 258 13.26 -8.54 6.54
N GLY A 259 12.17 -9.28 6.40
CA GLY A 259 11.22 -9.59 7.46
C GLY A 259 10.10 -8.56 7.59
N VAL A 260 9.66 -7.98 6.48
CA VAL A 260 8.53 -7.06 6.37
C VAL A 260 7.40 -7.76 5.62
N GLN A 261 6.17 -7.60 6.12
CA GLN A 261 4.98 -8.08 5.44
C GLN A 261 4.69 -7.19 4.22
N VAL A 262 4.27 -7.82 3.12
CA VAL A 262 3.99 -7.13 1.87
C VAL A 262 2.77 -7.74 1.19
N MET A 263 1.91 -6.90 0.63
CA MET A 263 0.83 -7.23 -0.29
C MET A 263 0.98 -6.40 -1.55
N VAL A 264 0.36 -6.82 -2.65
CA VAL A 264 0.46 -6.18 -3.96
C VAL A 264 -0.91 -5.62 -4.35
N GLU A 265 -0.94 -4.41 -4.86
CA GLU A 265 -2.14 -3.78 -5.41
C GLU A 265 -2.27 -4.16 -6.88
N GLY A 266 -3.44 -4.65 -7.27
CA GLY A 266 -3.72 -5.00 -8.66
C GLY A 266 -4.59 -6.25 -8.81
N PRO A 267 -4.96 -6.57 -10.04
CA PRO A 267 -4.97 -5.71 -11.21
C PRO A 267 -6.04 -4.61 -11.10
N GLY A 268 -5.61 -3.36 -11.17
CA GLY A 268 -6.52 -2.20 -11.15
C GLY A 268 -7.09 -1.88 -12.54
N HIS A 269 -8.38 -1.48 -12.62
CA HIS A 269 -9.05 -0.99 -13.83
C HIS A 269 -9.05 -1.99 -15.02
N MET A 270 -9.16 -3.28 -14.72
CA MET A 270 -9.15 -4.34 -15.73
C MET A 270 -10.53 -4.59 -16.34
N PRO A 271 -10.63 -4.88 -17.65
CA PRO A 271 -11.79 -5.52 -18.24
C PRO A 271 -12.05 -6.88 -17.58
N LEU A 272 -13.34 -7.25 -17.41
CA LEU A 272 -13.74 -8.47 -16.68
C LEU A 272 -13.10 -9.74 -17.27
N ASP A 273 -12.99 -9.82 -18.57
CA ASP A 273 -12.41 -10.96 -19.32
C ASP A 273 -10.90 -11.11 -19.14
N GLN A 274 -10.21 -10.07 -18.61
CA GLN A 274 -8.76 -10.08 -18.38
C GLN A 274 -8.39 -10.29 -16.91
N ILE A 275 -9.35 -10.22 -15.96
CA ILE A 275 -9.06 -10.32 -14.52
C ILE A 275 -8.39 -11.64 -14.18
N GLU A 276 -8.94 -12.78 -14.62
CA GLU A 276 -8.40 -14.10 -14.27
C GLU A 276 -6.94 -14.27 -14.75
N MET A 277 -6.63 -13.82 -15.95
CA MET A 277 -5.28 -13.89 -16.50
C MET A 277 -4.31 -12.98 -15.73
N ASN A 278 -4.74 -11.76 -15.37
CA ASN A 278 -3.90 -10.83 -14.61
C ASN A 278 -3.66 -11.34 -13.19
N MET A 279 -4.68 -11.88 -12.51
CA MET A 279 -4.53 -12.48 -11.18
C MET A 279 -3.54 -13.66 -11.18
N LYS A 280 -3.62 -14.54 -12.19
CA LYS A 280 -2.64 -15.63 -12.36
C LYS A 280 -1.21 -15.12 -12.55
N LYS A 281 -1.04 -14.05 -13.33
CA LYS A 281 0.27 -13.41 -13.53
C LYS A 281 0.79 -12.79 -12.23
N GLU A 282 -0.06 -12.12 -11.47
CA GLU A 282 0.31 -11.53 -10.20
C GLU A 282 0.70 -12.61 -9.18
N GLU A 283 -0.09 -13.66 -9.05
CA GLU A 283 0.22 -14.81 -8.18
C GLU A 283 1.57 -15.44 -8.54
N GLU A 284 1.84 -15.62 -9.84
CA GLU A 284 3.09 -16.20 -10.32
C GLU A 284 4.29 -15.26 -10.12
N LEU A 285 4.18 -14.01 -10.59
CA LEU A 285 5.29 -13.05 -10.60
C LEU A 285 5.58 -12.47 -9.22
N CYS A 286 4.55 -12.33 -8.37
CA CYS A 286 4.69 -11.86 -6.99
C CYS A 286 4.75 -13.01 -5.96
N HIS A 287 4.97 -14.25 -6.42
CA HIS A 287 5.22 -15.43 -5.57
C HIS A 287 4.12 -15.66 -4.54
N GLY A 288 2.85 -15.52 -4.96
CA GLY A 288 1.67 -15.70 -4.13
C GLY A 288 1.53 -14.65 -3.01
N ALA A 289 2.07 -13.45 -3.17
CA ALA A 289 1.77 -12.34 -2.26
C ALA A 289 0.28 -11.99 -2.32
N PRO A 290 -0.34 -11.59 -1.17
CA PRO A 290 -1.73 -11.14 -1.16
C PRO A 290 -1.95 -9.94 -2.05
#